data_bfe2216173713a0d69590b02d1fd2a74
#
_entry.id   bfe2216173713a0d69590b02d1fd2a74
#
_cell.length_a   1.000
_cell.length_b   1.000
_cell.length_c   1.000
_cell.angle_alpha   90.00
_cell.angle_beta   90.00
_cell.angle_gamma   90.00
#
_symmetry.space_group_name_H-M   'P 1'
#
loop_
_entity.id
_entity.type
_entity.pdbx_description
1 polymer ?
#
loop_
_entity_poly.entity_id
_entity_poly.type
_entity_poly.pdbx_seq_one_letter_code
_entity_poly.pdbx_strand_id
1 'polypeptide(L)' 'MRKYRLKNNSIGVIKEFDNLWRIVIPKEMRDLYNFGKEVEVVTTPEGVLIRNPEYRLIKIVRKWLL' A
#
# COMPACT_ATOMS: atom_id res chain seq x y z
N MET A 1 -2.33 -17.88 -3.24
CA MET A 1 -2.65 -16.44 -3.34
C MET A 1 -3.81 -16.25 -4.31
N ARG A 2 -4.82 -15.51 -3.93
CA ARG A 2 -6.00 -15.25 -4.76
C ARG A 2 -6.02 -13.79 -5.17
N LYS A 3 -6.32 -13.52 -6.44
CA LYS A 3 -6.45 -12.17 -7.00
C LYS A 3 -7.91 -11.89 -7.37
N TYR A 4 -8.30 -10.65 -7.27
CA TYR A 4 -9.62 -10.21 -7.72
C TYR A 4 -9.55 -8.74 -8.14
N ARG A 5 -10.54 -8.31 -8.94
CA ARG A 5 -10.64 -6.91 -9.34
C ARG A 5 -11.78 -6.24 -8.60
N LEU A 6 -11.53 -5.02 -8.17
CA LEU A 6 -12.54 -4.17 -7.57
C LEU A 6 -13.24 -3.36 -8.66
N LYS A 7 -14.34 -2.70 -8.29
CA LYS A 7 -15.16 -1.92 -9.24
C LYS A 7 -14.37 -0.82 -9.94
N ASN A 8 -13.35 -0.26 -9.30
CA ASN A 8 -12.52 0.80 -9.86
C ASN A 8 -11.29 0.28 -10.59
N ASN A 9 -11.30 -0.99 -10.97
CA ASN A 9 -10.19 -1.68 -11.63
C ASN A 9 -8.96 -1.89 -10.74
N SER A 10 -9.04 -1.58 -9.47
CA SER A 10 -7.96 -1.94 -8.53
C SER A 10 -7.87 -3.45 -8.41
N ILE A 11 -6.68 -3.94 -8.11
CA ILE A 11 -6.42 -5.37 -7.92
C ILE A 11 -6.37 -5.66 -6.43
N GLY A 12 -7.16 -6.62 -5.99
CA GLY A 12 -7.07 -7.15 -4.64
C GLY A 12 -6.37 -8.50 -4.63
N VAL A 13 -5.64 -8.78 -3.57
CA VAL A 13 -4.91 -10.03 -3.39
C VAL A 13 -5.16 -10.54 -1.99
N ILE A 14 -5.53 -11.81 -1.89
CA ILE A 14 -5.69 -12.46 -0.59
C ILE A 14 -4.36 -13.07 -0.20
N LYS A 15 -3.82 -12.66 0.94
CA LYS A 15 -2.57 -13.15 1.48
C LYS A 15 -2.79 -13.67 2.90
N GLU A 16 -1.92 -14.55 3.33
CA GLU A 16 -1.96 -15.07 4.69
C GLU A 16 -0.74 -14.55 5.46
N PHE A 17 -0.95 -14.21 6.72
CA PHE A 17 0.16 -13.92 7.62
C PHE A 17 0.87 -15.21 8.00
N ASP A 18 2.17 -15.14 8.18
CA ASP A 18 2.91 -16.23 8.79
C ASP A 18 2.81 -16.17 10.33
N ASN A 19 3.54 -17.04 11.02
CA ASN A 19 3.48 -17.11 12.48
C ASN A 19 4.02 -15.87 13.17
N LEU A 20 4.76 -15.03 12.47
CA LEU A 20 5.32 -13.80 13.01
C LEU A 20 4.58 -12.56 12.49
N TRP A 21 3.37 -12.75 11.97
CA TRP A 21 2.52 -11.67 11.45
C TRP A 21 3.14 -10.93 10.28
N ARG A 22 3.90 -11.63 9.43
CA ARG A 22 4.53 -11.07 8.25
C ARG A 22 3.77 -11.49 7.00
N ILE A 23 3.71 -10.57 6.04
CA ILE A 23 3.20 -10.88 4.69
C ILE A 23 4.20 -10.34 3.67
N VAL A 24 4.19 -10.92 2.48
CA VAL A 24 4.98 -10.43 1.36
C VAL A 24 4.06 -9.63 0.45
N ILE A 25 4.42 -8.39 0.20
CA ILE A 25 3.69 -7.55 -0.75
C ILE A 25 4.08 -8.01 -2.16
N PRO A 26 3.12 -8.34 -3.03
CA PRO A 26 3.44 -8.80 -4.38
C PRO A 26 4.32 -7.79 -5.14
N LYS A 27 5.25 -8.33 -5.93
CA LYS A 27 6.18 -7.51 -6.71
C LYS A 27 5.45 -6.51 -7.59
N GLU A 28 4.35 -6.91 -8.20
CA GLU A 28 3.52 -6.04 -9.03
C GLU A 28 3.08 -4.78 -8.29
N MET A 29 2.65 -4.93 -7.04
CA MET A 29 2.21 -3.81 -6.24
C MET A 29 3.39 -2.95 -5.78
N ARG A 30 4.52 -3.57 -5.44
CA ARG A 30 5.72 -2.84 -5.05
C ARG A 30 6.24 -1.97 -6.21
N ASP A 31 6.22 -2.51 -7.42
CA ASP A 31 6.68 -1.79 -8.60
C ASP A 31 5.73 -0.65 -8.96
N LEU A 32 4.43 -0.91 -8.86
CA LEU A 32 3.41 0.08 -9.23
C LEU A 32 3.50 1.34 -8.37
N TYR A 33 3.80 1.19 -7.09
CA TYR A 33 3.88 2.31 -6.16
C TYR A 33 5.30 2.66 -5.74
N ASN A 34 6.30 2.10 -6.41
CA ASN A 34 7.71 2.42 -6.19
C ASN A 34 8.14 2.18 -4.74
N PHE A 35 7.73 1.08 -4.15
CA PHE A 35 8.12 0.75 -2.78
C PHE A 35 9.61 0.46 -2.72
N GLY A 36 10.32 1.16 -1.83
CA GLY A 36 11.71 0.88 -1.51
C GLY A 36 11.80 0.06 -0.22
N LYS A 37 12.82 0.35 0.56
CA LYS A 37 13.06 -0.36 1.82
C LYS A 37 12.07 0.03 2.91
N GLU A 38 11.58 1.24 2.86
CA GLU A 38 10.67 1.76 3.88
C GLU A 38 9.29 1.95 3.31
N VAL A 39 8.29 1.63 4.11
CA VAL A 39 6.90 1.91 3.80
C VAL A 39 6.26 2.54 5.02
N GLU A 40 5.22 3.31 4.79
CA GLU A 40 4.41 3.86 5.87
C GLU A 40 3.18 2.98 6.05
N VAL A 41 2.90 2.62 7.29
CA VAL A 41 1.71 1.84 7.65
C VAL A 41 0.78 2.75 8.42
N VAL A 42 -0.44 2.93 7.91
CA VAL A 42 -1.38 3.92 8.43
C VAL A 42 -2.72 3.24 8.73
N THR A 43 -3.30 3.57 9.86
CA THR A 43 -4.66 3.11 10.16
C THR A 43 -5.66 4.03 9.48
N THR A 44 -6.70 3.43 8.90
CA THR A 44 -7.81 4.14 8.27
C THR A 44 -9.13 3.55 8.77
N PRO A 45 -10.26 4.22 8.54
CA PRO A 45 -11.56 3.64 8.91
C PRO A 45 -11.84 2.29 8.24
N GLU A 46 -11.25 2.04 7.06
CA GLU A 46 -11.44 0.79 6.33
C GLU A 46 -10.41 -0.27 6.70
N GLY A 47 -9.35 0.07 7.42
CA GLY A 47 -8.32 -0.87 7.79
C GLY A 47 -6.94 -0.25 7.75
N VAL A 48 -5.94 -1.07 7.49
CA VAL A 48 -4.54 -0.65 7.45
C VAL A 48 -4.13 -0.37 6.01
N LEU A 49 -3.50 0.78 5.80
CA LEU A 49 -2.98 1.20 4.50
C LEU A 49 -1.46 1.17 4.55
N ILE A 50 -0.85 0.58 3.52
CA ILE A 50 0.61 0.59 3.34
C ILE A 50 0.91 1.46 2.12
N ARG A 51 1.80 2.43 2.27
CA ARG A 51 2.09 3.36 1.18
C ARG A 51 3.54 3.80 1.18
N ASN A 52 3.97 4.36 0.04
CA ASN A 52 5.29 4.92 -0.13
C ASN A 52 5.39 6.24 0.66
N PRO A 53 6.36 6.39 1.58
CA PRO A 53 6.48 7.62 2.37
C PRO A 53 6.70 8.87 1.53
N GLU A 54 7.40 8.76 0.41
CA GLU A 54 7.63 9.89 -0.49
C GLU A 54 6.33 10.45 -1.06
N TYR A 55 5.39 9.56 -1.34
CA TYR A 55 4.07 9.96 -1.82
C TYR A 55 3.35 10.84 -0.81
N ARG A 56 3.46 10.50 0.45
CA ARG A 56 2.85 11.28 1.53
C ARG A 56 3.49 12.66 1.62
N LEU A 57 4.80 12.73 1.54
CA LEU A 57 5.53 14.00 1.61
C LEU A 57 5.15 14.93 0.46
N ILE A 58 5.02 14.40 -0.75
CA ILE A 58 4.59 15.17 -1.92
C ILE A 58 3.19 15.74 -1.70
N LYS A 59 2.28 14.95 -1.16
CA LYS A 59 0.92 15.41 -0.86
C LYS A 59 0.90 16.53 0.17
N ILE A 60 1.73 16.43 1.20
CA ILE A 60 1.82 17.46 2.22
C ILE A 60 2.32 18.77 1.63
N VAL A 61 3.36 18.72 0.79
CA VAL A 61 3.90 19.89 0.13
C VAL A 61 2.83 20.57 -0.72
N ARG A 62 2.08 19.80 -1.51
CA ARG A 62 1.00 20.36 -2.32
C ARG A 62 -0.06 21.05 -1.47
N LYS A 63 -0.39 20.48 -0.34
CA LYS A 63 -1.38 21.03 0.57
C LYS A 63 -0.95 22.39 1.10
N TRP A 64 0.34 22.56 1.35
CA TRP A 64 0.87 23.84 1.83
C TRP A 64 0.96 24.91 0.74
N LEU A 65 1.10 24.49 -0.51
CA LEU A 65 1.19 25.41 -1.65
C LEU A 65 -0.17 25.91 -2.11
N LEU A 66 -1.21 25.25 -1.74
CA LEU A 66 -2.58 25.63 -2.09
C LEU A 66 -3.18 26.53 -1.04
#